data_3dae4d48594bca9329c552692969d10a
#
_entry.id   3dae4d48594bca9329c552692969d10a
#
_cell.length_a   1.000
_cell.length_b   1.000
_cell.length_c   1.000
_cell.angle_alpha   90.00
_cell.angle_beta   90.00
_cell.angle_gamma   90.00
#
_symmetry.space_group_name_H-M   'P 1'
#
loop_
_entity.id
_entity.type
_entity.pdbx_description
1 polymer ?
#
loop_
_entity_poly.entity_id
_entity_poly.type
_entity_poly.pdbx_seq_one_letter_code
_entity_poly.pdbx_strand_id
1 'polypeptide(L)'
;MSSQIDEIKNRLDIAELVGSYIRLQKAGVNFKALCPFHNERTPSFNVSPARQIWHCFGCGKGGDMFEFIQQIEGVEFGDALKTLADRAGVELKREDPRLKSERTRQFALLEEACKFFESNLAVKPPLGGLTALDYLKKRGLQDETIKTFRLGYASDEWRALGAHLKQKNFSEKDLENSGLVVKSGQGYYDRFRGRIMFPIFDYSGRVVAFGGRILEAPTSQAVGATEAVAKYVNSPETSLYQKSKILYGLNFAKSEILRASECVLVEGYMDVIMSWQGGVKNVVAASGTALTHDQLKTIRRLAEKLIVAFDMDSAGEGASKRGIDLALAGGFDVRVAGALDAGLKDPADAVYKNPALWQKAVSASRHIAQFYIDSALKKHKPNSPEAKREFQRTVLPVISSLADLERAHWVREVSRILNIKEEAVWSASEKNKPAEGTENVFENSASKPKTRKELLEEKVLGIVAEYPALVPKLDPALSALISSGSDGTVVAGGRTAIFAELFLSGIIDAEAELIKCQRELKKEYLKEKLAYLNAQISSAEKTGEGNVGDLLGEFQKISKELHTL
;
A
#
# COMPACT_ATOMS: atom_id res chain seq x y z
N MET A 1 -10.66 -26.92 16.19
CA MET A 1 -10.05 -25.64 15.74
C MET A 1 -8.85 -25.21 16.59
N SER A 2 -8.91 -25.24 17.92
CA SER A 2 -7.75 -24.84 18.74
C SER A 2 -6.45 -25.59 18.41
N SER A 3 -6.50 -26.90 18.20
CA SER A 3 -5.28 -27.69 17.91
C SER A 3 -4.60 -27.37 16.56
N GLN A 4 -5.34 -26.97 15.53
CA GLN A 4 -4.77 -26.64 14.22
C GLN A 4 -4.16 -25.22 14.20
N ILE A 5 -4.76 -24.29 14.93
CA ILE A 5 -4.21 -22.95 15.14
C ILE A 5 -2.89 -23.05 15.91
N ASP A 6 -2.85 -23.86 16.96
CA ASP A 6 -1.65 -24.08 17.76
C ASP A 6 -0.55 -24.79 16.95
N GLU A 7 -0.92 -25.73 16.08
CA GLU A 7 0.02 -26.39 15.17
C GLU A 7 0.63 -25.41 14.16
N ILE A 8 -0.16 -24.51 13.58
CA ILE A 8 0.32 -23.44 12.68
C ILE A 8 1.28 -22.50 13.43
N LYS A 9 0.90 -22.05 14.64
CA LYS A 9 1.75 -21.19 15.48
C LYS A 9 3.09 -21.84 15.85
N ASN A 10 3.10 -23.15 16.05
CA ASN A 10 4.31 -23.88 16.40
C ASN A 10 5.25 -24.11 15.20
N ARG A 11 4.74 -24.04 13.96
CA ARG A 11 5.52 -24.27 12.74
C ARG A 11 6.02 -22.99 12.08
N LEU A 12 5.43 -21.85 12.39
CA LEU A 12 5.76 -20.55 11.79
C LEU A 12 6.34 -19.60 12.83
N ASP A 13 7.42 -18.91 12.48
CA ASP A 13 7.96 -17.81 13.27
C ASP A 13 7.38 -16.47 12.79
N ILE A 14 6.92 -15.64 13.73
CA ILE A 14 6.30 -14.36 13.41
C ILE A 14 7.28 -13.37 12.78
N ALA A 15 8.56 -13.40 13.16
CA ALA A 15 9.55 -12.50 12.58
C ALA A 15 9.87 -12.89 11.13
N GLU A 16 9.93 -14.17 10.82
CA GLU A 16 10.07 -14.65 9.43
C GLU A 16 8.83 -14.31 8.61
N LEU A 17 7.64 -14.53 9.17
CA LEU A 17 6.38 -14.20 8.52
C LEU A 17 6.30 -12.70 8.21
N VAL A 18 6.47 -11.84 9.21
CA VAL A 18 6.41 -10.38 9.06
C VAL A 18 7.54 -9.90 8.14
N GLY A 19 8.73 -10.47 8.25
CA GLY A 19 9.88 -10.19 7.41
C GLY A 19 9.65 -10.48 5.92
N SER A 20 8.69 -11.36 5.59
CA SER A 20 8.28 -11.61 4.20
C SER A 20 7.38 -10.51 3.60
N TYR A 21 6.87 -9.60 4.45
CA TYR A 21 5.98 -8.50 4.05
C TYR A 21 6.61 -7.12 4.20
N ILE A 22 7.48 -6.93 5.19
CA ILE A 22 8.14 -5.64 5.48
C ILE A 22 9.58 -5.87 5.89
N ARG A 23 10.41 -4.84 5.69
CA ARG A 23 11.84 -4.90 6.07
C ARG A 23 11.98 -4.72 7.58
N LEU A 24 12.42 -5.79 8.27
CA LEU A 24 12.68 -5.79 9.69
C LEU A 24 14.15 -5.44 9.99
N GLN A 25 14.37 -4.60 10.99
CA GLN A 25 15.69 -4.26 11.54
C GLN A 25 15.82 -4.86 12.94
N LYS A 26 16.93 -5.50 13.24
CA LYS A 26 17.17 -6.08 14.57
C LYS A 26 17.31 -4.99 15.63
N ALA A 27 16.60 -5.13 16.74
CA ALA A 27 16.60 -4.21 17.88
C ALA A 27 16.68 -5.00 19.19
N GLY A 28 17.92 -5.40 19.57
CA GLY A 28 18.15 -6.31 20.69
C GLY A 28 17.61 -7.71 20.41
N VAL A 29 16.74 -8.21 21.28
CA VAL A 29 16.04 -9.52 21.14
C VAL A 29 14.80 -9.45 20.25
N ASN A 30 14.36 -8.25 19.88
CA ASN A 30 13.19 -7.99 19.05
C ASN A 30 13.59 -7.43 17.68
N PHE A 31 12.59 -7.19 16.82
CA PHE A 31 12.78 -6.50 15.55
C PHE A 31 11.92 -5.23 15.51
N LYS A 32 12.37 -4.24 14.74
CA LYS A 32 11.65 -2.98 14.48
C LYS A 32 11.50 -2.74 12.99
N ALA A 33 10.42 -2.05 12.62
CA ALA A 33 10.18 -1.60 11.25
C ALA A 33 9.34 -0.30 11.25
N LEU A 34 9.26 0.35 10.08
CA LEU A 34 8.19 1.31 9.82
C LEU A 34 6.86 0.55 9.75
N CYS A 35 5.83 1.09 10.38
CA CYS A 35 4.54 0.42 10.48
C CYS A 35 3.86 0.29 9.10
N PRO A 36 3.40 -0.91 8.72
CA PRO A 36 2.67 -1.09 7.46
C PRO A 36 1.23 -0.54 7.51
N PHE A 37 0.71 -0.19 8.69
CA PHE A 37 -0.69 0.15 8.89
C PHE A 37 -0.96 1.64 9.06
N HIS A 38 0.08 2.46 9.32
CA HIS A 38 0.00 3.91 9.35
C HIS A 38 1.29 4.52 8.81
N ASN A 39 1.25 5.80 8.50
CA ASN A 39 2.41 6.51 7.98
C ASN A 39 3.27 7.04 9.12
N GLU A 40 4.59 6.79 9.07
CA GLU A 40 5.55 7.27 10.07
C GLU A 40 6.96 7.41 9.46
N ARG A 41 7.77 8.29 10.04
CA ARG A 41 9.17 8.49 9.62
C ARG A 41 10.15 7.74 10.53
N THR A 42 9.74 7.39 11.73
CA THR A 42 10.55 6.67 12.72
C THR A 42 9.94 5.31 13.01
N PRO A 43 10.74 4.22 13.05
CA PRO A 43 10.22 2.87 13.28
C PRO A 43 9.53 2.74 14.64
N SER A 44 8.22 2.48 14.66
CA SER A 44 7.44 2.22 15.86
C SER A 44 6.81 0.81 15.89
N PHE A 45 6.88 0.08 14.78
CA PHE A 45 6.38 -1.30 14.68
C PHE A 45 7.41 -2.26 15.24
N ASN A 46 7.03 -3.03 16.26
CA ASN A 46 7.89 -3.97 16.94
C ASN A 46 7.38 -5.39 16.76
N VAL A 47 8.29 -6.35 16.59
CA VAL A 47 8.00 -7.79 16.52
C VAL A 47 8.82 -8.49 17.58
N SER A 48 8.17 -9.30 18.40
CA SER A 48 8.79 -10.12 19.45
C SER A 48 8.76 -11.60 19.09
N PRO A 49 9.87 -12.19 18.62
CA PRO A 49 9.93 -13.62 18.32
C PRO A 49 9.68 -14.48 19.56
N ALA A 50 10.18 -14.07 20.73
CA ALA A 50 10.00 -14.82 21.96
C ALA A 50 8.54 -14.93 22.41
N ARG A 51 7.71 -13.93 22.07
CA ARG A 51 6.28 -13.90 22.39
C ARG A 51 5.38 -14.25 21.22
N GLN A 52 5.93 -14.36 20.01
CA GLN A 52 5.18 -14.58 18.76
C GLN A 52 4.07 -13.54 18.52
N ILE A 53 4.37 -12.25 18.82
CA ILE A 53 3.46 -11.11 18.67
C ILE A 53 4.17 -9.92 18.00
N TRP A 54 3.35 -9.04 17.44
CA TRP A 54 3.78 -7.73 16.98
C TRP A 54 2.93 -6.62 17.61
N HIS A 55 3.51 -5.43 17.75
CA HIS A 55 2.81 -4.25 18.23
C HIS A 55 3.41 -2.98 17.63
N CYS A 56 2.56 -2.05 17.22
CA CYS A 56 2.97 -0.73 16.76
C CYS A 56 2.68 0.32 17.82
N PHE A 57 3.71 0.96 18.36
CA PHE A 57 3.56 2.01 19.36
C PHE A 57 3.09 3.34 18.79
N GLY A 58 3.06 3.50 17.45
CA GLY A 58 2.56 4.70 16.78
C GLY A 58 1.03 4.70 16.62
N CYS A 59 0.45 3.59 16.15
CA CYS A 59 -1.00 3.49 15.90
C CYS A 59 -1.75 2.56 16.87
N GLY A 60 -1.07 1.96 17.85
CA GLY A 60 -1.67 1.07 18.85
C GLY A 60 -2.12 -0.29 18.33
N LYS A 61 -1.97 -0.59 17.05
CA LYS A 61 -2.31 -1.89 16.47
C LYS A 61 -1.32 -2.95 16.90
N GLY A 62 -1.81 -4.16 17.18
CA GLY A 62 -0.99 -5.29 17.59
C GLY A 62 -1.73 -6.61 17.44
N GLY A 63 -1.03 -7.72 17.65
CA GLY A 63 -1.64 -9.04 17.58
C GLY A 63 -0.63 -10.15 17.32
N ASP A 64 -1.13 -11.32 16.97
CA ASP A 64 -0.34 -12.46 16.53
C ASP A 64 -0.18 -12.53 15.01
N MET A 65 0.30 -13.65 14.49
CA MET A 65 0.50 -13.87 13.06
C MET A 65 -0.82 -13.86 12.27
N PHE A 66 -1.93 -14.28 12.85
CA PHE A 66 -3.23 -14.27 12.19
C PHE A 66 -3.75 -12.85 12.03
N GLU A 67 -3.69 -12.05 13.09
CA GLU A 67 -4.07 -10.64 13.07
C GLU A 67 -3.19 -9.84 12.09
N PHE A 68 -1.89 -10.17 12.01
CA PHE A 68 -1.01 -9.54 11.04
C PHE A 68 -1.45 -9.80 9.61
N ILE A 69 -1.75 -11.07 9.26
CA ILE A 69 -2.22 -11.43 7.91
C ILE A 69 -3.58 -10.79 7.61
N GLN A 70 -4.52 -10.81 8.56
CA GLN A 70 -5.81 -10.16 8.38
C GLN A 70 -5.66 -8.68 8.01
N GLN A 71 -4.79 -7.97 8.72
CA GLN A 71 -4.61 -6.53 8.51
C GLN A 71 -3.77 -6.19 7.29
N ILE A 72 -2.70 -6.96 7.00
CA ILE A 72 -1.79 -6.64 5.90
C ILE A 72 -2.39 -7.00 4.53
N GLU A 73 -3.15 -8.07 4.46
CA GLU A 73 -3.82 -8.55 3.25
C GLU A 73 -5.28 -8.09 3.15
N GLY A 74 -5.84 -7.51 4.23
CA GLY A 74 -7.23 -7.07 4.27
C GLY A 74 -8.23 -8.23 4.17
N VAL A 75 -7.92 -9.37 4.79
CA VAL A 75 -8.71 -10.61 4.72
C VAL A 75 -9.37 -10.94 6.05
N GLU A 76 -10.39 -11.79 6.03
CA GLU A 76 -11.01 -12.32 7.23
C GLU A 76 -10.16 -13.44 7.87
N PHE A 77 -10.47 -13.78 9.14
CA PHE A 77 -9.74 -14.81 9.88
C PHE A 77 -9.68 -16.16 9.16
N GLY A 78 -10.76 -16.58 8.51
CA GLY A 78 -10.79 -17.84 7.75
C GLY A 78 -9.79 -17.89 6.59
N ASP A 79 -9.61 -16.77 5.88
CA ASP A 79 -8.63 -16.64 4.80
C ASP A 79 -7.20 -16.54 5.35
N ALA A 80 -6.99 -15.80 6.44
CA ALA A 80 -5.71 -15.73 7.13
C ALA A 80 -5.29 -17.12 7.65
N LEU A 81 -6.24 -17.89 8.20
CA LEU A 81 -6.02 -19.26 8.64
C LEU A 81 -5.54 -20.16 7.50
N LYS A 82 -6.19 -20.06 6.32
CA LYS A 82 -5.76 -20.83 5.13
C LYS A 82 -4.36 -20.44 4.67
N THR A 83 -4.11 -19.15 4.52
CA THR A 83 -2.79 -18.64 4.10
C THR A 83 -1.68 -19.15 5.03
N LEU A 84 -1.93 -19.12 6.33
CA LEU A 84 -0.95 -19.59 7.32
C LEU A 84 -0.85 -21.12 7.37
N ALA A 85 -1.96 -21.85 7.20
CA ALA A 85 -1.98 -23.30 7.12
C ALA A 85 -1.16 -23.81 5.91
N ASP A 86 -1.38 -23.20 4.73
CA ASP A 86 -0.63 -23.53 3.51
C ASP A 86 0.88 -23.28 3.70
N ARG A 87 1.26 -22.16 4.33
CA ARG A 87 2.66 -21.86 4.66
C ARG A 87 3.26 -22.81 5.69
N ALA A 88 2.45 -23.24 6.66
CA ALA A 88 2.87 -24.17 7.71
C ALA A 88 2.86 -25.63 7.26
N GLY A 89 2.30 -25.95 6.09
CA GLY A 89 2.07 -27.33 5.65
C GLY A 89 1.08 -28.07 6.56
N VAL A 90 0.05 -27.36 7.06
CA VAL A 90 -1.00 -27.91 7.93
C VAL A 90 -2.27 -28.10 7.12
N GLU A 91 -2.77 -29.34 7.07
CA GLU A 91 -4.01 -29.66 6.37
C GLU A 91 -5.22 -29.26 7.24
N LEU A 92 -6.00 -28.27 6.79
CA LEU A 92 -7.21 -27.84 7.50
C LEU A 92 -8.34 -28.87 7.30
N LYS A 93 -8.97 -29.30 8.40
CA LYS A 93 -10.20 -30.11 8.33
C LYS A 93 -11.28 -29.31 7.62
N ARG A 94 -11.92 -29.93 6.61
CA ARG A 94 -12.94 -29.30 5.77
C ARG A 94 -14.05 -28.69 6.62
N GLU A 95 -14.26 -27.39 6.46
CA GLU A 95 -15.46 -26.72 6.96
C GLU A 95 -16.69 -27.07 6.13
N ASP A 96 -17.88 -27.00 6.76
CA ASP A 96 -19.17 -27.21 6.09
C ASP A 96 -19.29 -26.29 4.86
N PRO A 97 -19.58 -26.83 3.65
CA PRO A 97 -19.71 -26.03 2.42
C PRO A 97 -20.75 -24.90 2.50
N ARG A 98 -21.65 -24.93 3.48
CA ARG A 98 -22.71 -23.93 3.69
C ARG A 98 -22.20 -22.62 4.34
N LEU A 99 -20.99 -22.61 4.92
CA LEU A 99 -20.38 -21.45 5.61
C LEU A 99 -19.30 -20.72 4.78
N LYS A 100 -19.18 -21.03 3.49
CA LYS A 100 -18.27 -20.26 2.62
C LYS A 100 -18.78 -18.83 2.49
N SER A 101 -18.03 -17.87 3.02
CA SER A 101 -18.34 -16.45 2.86
C SER A 101 -18.48 -16.09 1.37
N GLU A 102 -19.30 -15.10 1.03
CA GLU A 102 -19.44 -14.57 -0.34
C GLU A 102 -18.08 -14.28 -0.97
N ARG A 103 -17.14 -13.76 -0.18
CA ARG A 103 -15.76 -13.49 -0.58
C ARG A 103 -15.01 -14.76 -1.05
N THR A 104 -15.11 -15.86 -0.30
CA THR A 104 -14.49 -17.14 -0.68
C THR A 104 -15.09 -17.70 -1.98
N ARG A 105 -16.39 -17.53 -2.19
CA ARG A 105 -17.05 -17.92 -3.45
C ARG A 105 -16.55 -17.08 -4.62
N GLN A 106 -16.34 -15.76 -4.43
CA GLN A 106 -15.81 -14.89 -5.47
C GLN A 106 -14.37 -15.29 -5.86
N PHE A 107 -13.49 -15.61 -4.90
CA PHE A 107 -12.15 -16.14 -5.20
C PHE A 107 -12.24 -17.45 -6.00
N ALA A 108 -13.10 -18.38 -5.60
CA ALA A 108 -13.28 -19.66 -6.30
C ALA A 108 -13.79 -19.44 -7.74
N LEU A 109 -14.69 -18.49 -7.95
CA LEU A 109 -15.21 -18.12 -9.27
C LEU A 109 -14.12 -17.55 -10.16
N LEU A 110 -13.33 -16.59 -9.66
CA LEU A 110 -12.25 -15.97 -10.42
C LEU A 110 -11.12 -16.95 -10.75
N GLU A 111 -10.82 -17.87 -9.84
CA GLU A 111 -9.88 -18.97 -10.07
C GLU A 111 -10.38 -19.93 -11.18
N GLU A 112 -11.67 -20.28 -11.17
CA GLU A 112 -12.25 -21.12 -12.22
C GLU A 112 -12.30 -20.41 -13.58
N ALA A 113 -12.59 -19.09 -13.57
CA ALA A 113 -12.50 -18.27 -14.78
C ALA A 113 -11.07 -18.21 -15.34
N CYS A 114 -10.07 -18.10 -14.45
CA CYS A 114 -8.66 -18.13 -14.86
C CYS A 114 -8.32 -19.44 -15.58
N LYS A 115 -8.67 -20.58 -14.98
CA LYS A 115 -8.46 -21.91 -15.59
C LYS A 115 -9.17 -22.05 -16.94
N PHE A 116 -10.37 -21.53 -17.04
CA PHE A 116 -11.11 -21.51 -18.31
C PHE A 116 -10.36 -20.71 -19.38
N PHE A 117 -9.87 -19.53 -19.07
CA PHE A 117 -9.09 -18.74 -20.01
C PHE A 117 -7.75 -19.41 -20.37
N GLU A 118 -7.04 -20.01 -19.40
CA GLU A 118 -5.83 -20.78 -19.64
C GLU A 118 -6.05 -21.93 -20.64
N SER A 119 -7.16 -22.68 -20.48
CA SER A 119 -7.51 -23.81 -21.36
C SER A 119 -7.80 -23.38 -22.81
N ASN A 120 -8.24 -22.14 -23.00
CA ASN A 120 -8.57 -21.59 -24.32
C ASN A 120 -7.36 -21.01 -25.08
N LEU A 121 -6.18 -20.91 -24.44
CA LEU A 121 -5.03 -20.19 -25.01
C LEU A 121 -4.57 -20.73 -26.38
N ALA A 122 -4.65 -22.05 -26.59
CA ALA A 122 -4.26 -22.73 -27.82
C ALA A 122 -5.43 -22.97 -28.79
N VAL A 123 -6.64 -22.53 -28.44
CA VAL A 123 -7.84 -22.72 -29.28
C VAL A 123 -7.74 -21.82 -30.51
N LYS A 124 -7.93 -22.41 -31.68
CA LYS A 124 -7.94 -21.66 -32.95
C LYS A 124 -9.22 -20.82 -33.07
N PRO A 125 -9.11 -19.56 -33.52
CA PRO A 125 -10.29 -18.75 -33.81
C PRO A 125 -11.17 -19.41 -34.91
N PRO A 126 -12.49 -19.27 -34.85
CA PRO A 126 -13.42 -19.92 -35.81
C PRO A 126 -13.17 -19.55 -37.28
N LEU A 127 -12.71 -18.32 -37.54
CA LEU A 127 -12.42 -17.82 -38.89
C LEU A 127 -10.97 -18.07 -39.36
N GLY A 128 -10.20 -18.88 -38.63
CA GLY A 128 -8.76 -19.04 -38.87
C GLY A 128 -7.94 -17.89 -38.27
N GLY A 129 -6.64 -17.95 -38.43
CA GLY A 129 -5.71 -16.94 -37.90
C GLY A 129 -4.79 -17.48 -36.80
N LEU A 130 -4.04 -16.57 -36.18
CA LEU A 130 -3.14 -16.90 -35.06
C LEU A 130 -3.92 -17.26 -33.81
N THR A 131 -3.51 -18.33 -33.11
CA THR A 131 -3.99 -18.56 -31.75
C THR A 131 -3.46 -17.46 -30.81
N ALA A 132 -4.10 -17.28 -29.65
CA ALA A 132 -3.58 -16.37 -28.64
C ALA A 132 -2.17 -16.80 -28.18
N LEU A 133 -1.90 -18.10 -28.12
CA LEU A 133 -0.59 -18.66 -27.81
C LEU A 133 0.46 -18.27 -28.88
N ASP A 134 0.14 -18.43 -30.18
CA ASP A 134 1.04 -18.04 -31.24
C ASP A 134 1.36 -16.55 -31.24
N TYR A 135 0.35 -15.72 -30.93
CA TYR A 135 0.53 -14.28 -30.78
C TYR A 135 1.50 -13.95 -29.62
N LEU A 136 1.34 -14.59 -28.45
CA LEU A 136 2.22 -14.36 -27.31
C LEU A 136 3.66 -14.82 -27.62
N LYS A 137 3.83 -15.95 -28.28
CA LYS A 137 5.15 -16.44 -28.75
C LYS A 137 5.79 -15.48 -29.77
N LYS A 138 5.02 -14.97 -30.72
CA LYS A 138 5.46 -13.96 -31.68
C LYS A 138 5.89 -12.65 -30.98
N ARG A 139 5.30 -12.32 -29.84
CA ARG A 139 5.69 -11.19 -28.98
C ARG A 139 6.90 -11.51 -28.08
N GLY A 140 7.51 -12.70 -28.22
CA GLY A 140 8.73 -13.09 -27.51
C GLY A 140 8.52 -13.75 -26.15
N LEU A 141 7.29 -14.11 -25.78
CA LEU A 141 7.06 -14.80 -24.51
C LEU A 141 7.42 -16.28 -24.60
N GLN A 142 8.10 -16.76 -23.57
CA GLN A 142 8.45 -18.16 -23.37
C GLN A 142 7.28 -18.92 -22.71
N ASP A 143 7.17 -20.22 -22.96
CA ASP A 143 6.10 -21.06 -22.40
C ASP A 143 6.07 -21.04 -20.87
N GLU A 144 7.23 -21.03 -20.23
CA GLU A 144 7.36 -20.93 -18.78
C GLU A 144 6.77 -19.62 -18.25
N THR A 145 7.06 -18.49 -18.91
CA THR A 145 6.54 -17.17 -18.55
C THR A 145 5.03 -17.10 -18.72
N ILE A 146 4.51 -17.62 -19.85
CA ILE A 146 3.08 -17.69 -20.13
C ILE A 146 2.37 -18.47 -19.01
N LYS A 147 2.93 -19.62 -18.60
CA LYS A 147 2.40 -20.45 -17.52
C LYS A 147 2.50 -19.78 -16.16
N THR A 148 3.64 -19.14 -15.84
CA THR A 148 3.86 -18.46 -14.56
C THR A 148 2.85 -17.33 -14.34
N PHE A 149 2.62 -16.51 -15.38
CA PHE A 149 1.64 -15.43 -15.33
C PHE A 149 0.21 -15.88 -15.63
N ARG A 150 0.00 -17.18 -15.89
CA ARG A 150 -1.31 -17.80 -16.11
C ARG A 150 -2.11 -17.10 -17.21
N LEU A 151 -1.42 -16.73 -18.30
CA LEU A 151 -2.05 -16.04 -19.42
C LEU A 151 -3.09 -16.94 -20.09
N GLY A 152 -4.19 -16.34 -20.56
CA GLY A 152 -5.28 -17.08 -21.14
C GLY A 152 -5.91 -16.35 -22.33
N TYR A 153 -7.03 -16.91 -22.82
CA TYR A 153 -7.78 -16.33 -23.92
C TYR A 153 -9.29 -16.40 -23.65
N ALA A 154 -9.96 -15.28 -23.78
CA ALA A 154 -11.41 -15.21 -23.84
C ALA A 154 -11.86 -15.33 -25.30
N SER A 155 -12.56 -16.41 -25.65
CA SER A 155 -13.11 -16.62 -27.00
C SER A 155 -14.04 -15.47 -27.39
N ASP A 156 -14.31 -15.31 -28.69
CA ASP A 156 -15.19 -14.23 -29.19
C ASP A 156 -16.69 -14.56 -28.99
N GLU A 157 -17.00 -15.64 -28.30
CA GLU A 157 -18.36 -16.04 -27.98
C GLU A 157 -18.96 -15.18 -26.87
N TRP A 158 -20.26 -14.88 -27.02
CA TRP A 158 -20.95 -13.95 -26.12
C TRP A 158 -21.19 -14.48 -24.69
N ARG A 159 -21.23 -15.80 -24.49
CA ARG A 159 -21.66 -16.42 -23.23
C ARG A 159 -20.83 -17.65 -22.84
N ALA A 160 -19.66 -17.84 -23.41
CA ALA A 160 -18.84 -19.03 -23.17
C ALA A 160 -18.43 -19.16 -21.69
N LEU A 161 -17.86 -18.10 -21.12
CA LEU A 161 -17.45 -18.08 -19.72
C LEU A 161 -18.66 -18.17 -18.77
N GLY A 162 -19.71 -17.37 -19.02
CA GLY A 162 -20.90 -17.37 -18.19
C GLY A 162 -21.58 -18.74 -18.15
N ALA A 163 -21.66 -19.44 -19.29
CA ALA A 163 -22.19 -20.82 -19.36
C ALA A 163 -21.32 -21.81 -18.57
N HIS A 164 -20.00 -21.74 -18.75
CA HIS A 164 -19.05 -22.57 -18.02
C HIS A 164 -19.17 -22.38 -16.49
N LEU A 165 -19.20 -21.15 -16.01
CA LEU A 165 -19.31 -20.85 -14.58
C LEU A 165 -20.66 -21.29 -14.00
N LYS A 166 -21.77 -21.20 -14.76
CA LYS A 166 -23.08 -21.75 -14.34
C LYS A 166 -23.04 -23.28 -14.21
N GLN A 167 -22.36 -23.99 -15.12
CA GLN A 167 -22.14 -25.43 -15.00
C GLN A 167 -21.35 -25.82 -13.74
N LYS A 168 -20.50 -24.91 -13.25
CA LYS A 168 -19.73 -25.04 -11.99
C LYS A 168 -20.53 -24.62 -10.75
N ASN A 169 -21.84 -24.42 -10.87
CA ASN A 169 -22.78 -24.06 -9.80
C ASN A 169 -22.56 -22.65 -9.20
N PHE A 170 -22.01 -21.70 -9.97
CA PHE A 170 -22.03 -20.30 -9.60
C PHE A 170 -23.36 -19.65 -10.01
N SER A 171 -23.95 -18.87 -9.08
CA SER A 171 -25.21 -18.17 -9.33
C SER A 171 -25.02 -16.95 -10.23
N GLU A 172 -26.11 -16.44 -10.82
CA GLU A 172 -26.07 -15.20 -11.61
C GLU A 172 -25.57 -14.01 -10.79
N LYS A 173 -25.92 -13.97 -9.50
CA LYS A 173 -25.44 -12.95 -8.57
C LYS A 173 -23.93 -13.04 -8.36
N ASP A 174 -23.37 -14.26 -8.25
CA ASP A 174 -21.91 -14.45 -8.14
C ASP A 174 -21.21 -13.94 -9.40
N LEU A 175 -21.78 -14.23 -10.59
CA LEU A 175 -21.21 -13.76 -11.87
C LEU A 175 -21.26 -12.23 -12.00
N GLU A 176 -22.36 -11.59 -11.62
CA GLU A 176 -22.52 -10.15 -11.64
C GLU A 176 -21.51 -9.47 -10.70
N ASN A 177 -21.40 -9.96 -9.47
CA ASN A 177 -20.48 -9.44 -8.45
C ASN A 177 -18.99 -9.62 -8.84
N SER A 178 -18.67 -10.61 -9.67
CA SER A 178 -17.30 -10.85 -10.16
C SER A 178 -16.84 -9.80 -11.20
N GLY A 179 -17.78 -9.09 -11.82
CA GLY A 179 -17.51 -8.17 -12.93
C GLY A 179 -17.12 -8.85 -14.25
N LEU A 180 -17.20 -10.19 -14.35
CA LEU A 180 -16.86 -10.94 -15.56
C LEU A 180 -18.00 -10.97 -16.59
N VAL A 181 -19.22 -10.70 -16.17
CA VAL A 181 -20.38 -10.60 -17.05
C VAL A 181 -21.01 -9.22 -16.97
N VAL A 182 -21.73 -8.85 -18.02
CA VAL A 182 -22.50 -7.61 -18.11
C VAL A 182 -23.97 -7.95 -18.25
N LYS A 183 -24.81 -7.35 -17.41
CA LYS A 183 -26.27 -7.52 -17.48
C LYS A 183 -26.84 -6.72 -18.65
N SER A 184 -27.71 -7.32 -19.42
CA SER A 184 -28.47 -6.65 -20.49
C SER A 184 -29.94 -7.03 -20.37
N GLY A 185 -30.83 -6.36 -21.12
CA GLY A 185 -32.27 -6.68 -21.13
C GLY A 185 -32.61 -8.12 -21.53
N GLN A 186 -31.69 -8.84 -22.18
CA GLN A 186 -31.83 -10.23 -22.63
C GLN A 186 -31.02 -11.22 -21.78
N GLY A 187 -30.58 -10.85 -20.57
CA GLY A 187 -29.77 -11.67 -19.68
C GLY A 187 -28.32 -11.16 -19.54
N TYR A 188 -27.37 -12.08 -19.47
CA TYR A 188 -25.97 -11.75 -19.26
C TYR A 188 -25.13 -12.11 -20.48
N TYR A 189 -24.07 -11.33 -20.74
CA TYR A 189 -23.02 -11.63 -21.70
C TYR A 189 -21.62 -11.43 -21.08
N ASP A 190 -20.63 -12.15 -21.63
CA ASP A 190 -19.27 -12.10 -21.14
C ASP A 190 -18.63 -10.73 -21.41
N ARG A 191 -18.00 -10.14 -20.39
CA ARG A 191 -17.32 -8.84 -20.50
C ARG A 191 -16.12 -8.90 -21.45
N PHE A 192 -15.37 -9.98 -21.38
CA PHE A 192 -14.17 -10.19 -22.18
C PHE A 192 -14.48 -11.15 -23.32
N ARG A 193 -14.23 -10.72 -24.56
CA ARG A 193 -14.42 -11.48 -25.79
C ARG A 193 -13.33 -11.15 -26.78
N GLY A 194 -12.77 -12.15 -27.49
CA GLY A 194 -11.71 -11.99 -28.46
C GLY A 194 -10.43 -11.40 -27.88
N ARG A 195 -10.11 -11.70 -26.59
CA ARG A 195 -9.03 -11.04 -25.87
C ARG A 195 -8.07 -12.02 -25.22
N ILE A 196 -6.78 -11.67 -25.29
CA ILE A 196 -5.75 -12.27 -24.44
C ILE A 196 -6.00 -11.77 -23.02
N MET A 197 -6.04 -12.70 -22.06
CA MET A 197 -6.35 -12.44 -20.67
C MET A 197 -5.10 -12.41 -19.80
N PHE A 198 -5.00 -11.36 -18.99
CA PHE A 198 -3.93 -11.13 -18.02
C PHE A 198 -4.56 -11.20 -16.62
N PRO A 199 -4.40 -12.31 -15.90
CA PRO A 199 -4.89 -12.40 -14.53
C PRO A 199 -4.18 -11.38 -13.64
N ILE A 200 -4.97 -10.70 -12.81
CA ILE A 200 -4.49 -9.75 -11.81
C ILE A 200 -4.58 -10.44 -10.46
N PHE A 201 -3.46 -10.45 -9.73
CA PHE A 201 -3.34 -11.15 -8.46
C PHE A 201 -3.33 -10.16 -7.28
N ASP A 202 -3.85 -10.60 -6.14
CA ASP A 202 -3.63 -9.93 -4.87
C ASP A 202 -2.19 -10.20 -4.34
N TYR A 203 -1.86 -9.64 -3.19
CA TYR A 203 -0.55 -9.83 -2.57
C TYR A 203 -0.22 -11.30 -2.28
N SER A 204 -1.24 -12.13 -2.00
CA SER A 204 -1.09 -13.57 -1.72
C SER A 204 -0.99 -14.44 -2.99
N GLY A 205 -1.18 -13.87 -4.18
CA GLY A 205 -1.15 -14.60 -5.43
C GLY A 205 -2.50 -15.21 -5.84
N ARG A 206 -3.62 -14.79 -5.22
CA ARG A 206 -4.97 -15.19 -5.62
C ARG A 206 -5.47 -14.29 -6.74
N VAL A 207 -6.18 -14.85 -7.72
CA VAL A 207 -6.78 -14.07 -8.81
C VAL A 207 -7.90 -13.20 -8.27
N VAL A 208 -7.85 -11.89 -8.52
CA VAL A 208 -8.84 -10.90 -8.07
C VAL A 208 -9.52 -10.15 -9.21
N ALA A 209 -8.92 -10.15 -10.40
CA ALA A 209 -9.42 -9.45 -11.58
C ALA A 209 -8.69 -9.92 -12.84
N PHE A 210 -9.05 -9.32 -13.98
CA PHE A 210 -8.40 -9.57 -15.26
C PHE A 210 -8.23 -8.26 -16.05
N GLY A 211 -7.11 -8.17 -16.79
CA GLY A 211 -6.96 -7.31 -17.94
C GLY A 211 -7.17 -8.10 -19.22
N GLY A 212 -7.78 -7.50 -20.22
CA GLY A 212 -8.02 -8.14 -21.52
C GLY A 212 -7.48 -7.28 -22.67
N ARG A 213 -6.53 -7.81 -23.47
CA ARG A 213 -6.02 -7.16 -24.68
C ARG A 213 -6.63 -7.81 -25.91
N ILE A 214 -7.17 -7.00 -26.83
CA ILE A 214 -7.70 -7.51 -28.10
C ILE A 214 -6.60 -8.27 -28.87
N LEU A 215 -6.94 -9.46 -29.37
CA LEU A 215 -6.00 -10.30 -30.11
C LEU A 215 -5.70 -9.73 -31.49
N GLU A 216 -6.74 -9.32 -32.22
CA GLU A 216 -6.65 -8.70 -33.54
C GLU A 216 -7.27 -7.32 -33.50
N ALA A 217 -6.59 -6.31 -34.08
CA ALA A 217 -7.24 -5.02 -34.28
C ALA A 217 -8.41 -5.24 -35.27
N PRO A 218 -9.59 -4.64 -35.03
CA PRO A 218 -10.68 -4.71 -35.99
C PRO A 218 -10.12 -4.21 -37.33
N THR A 219 -10.17 -5.07 -38.36
CA THR A 219 -9.92 -4.63 -39.71
C THR A 219 -10.95 -3.54 -40.00
N SER A 220 -10.52 -2.42 -40.58
CA SER A 220 -11.34 -1.22 -40.86
C SER A 220 -12.57 -1.45 -41.76
N GLN A 221 -12.93 -2.70 -42.00
CA GLN A 221 -14.05 -3.14 -42.84
C GLN A 221 -15.24 -3.73 -42.06
N ALA A 222 -15.24 -3.71 -40.72
CA ALA A 222 -16.48 -4.00 -39.99
C ALA A 222 -17.40 -2.78 -40.13
N VAL A 223 -18.18 -2.84 -41.22
CA VAL A 223 -19.20 -1.83 -41.57
C VAL A 223 -20.16 -1.65 -40.40
N GLY A 224 -20.13 -0.47 -39.75
CA GLY A 224 -21.08 -0.08 -38.72
C GLY A 224 -20.56 0.11 -37.29
N ALA A 225 -19.29 -0.13 -36.96
CA ALA A 225 -18.75 0.18 -35.64
C ALA A 225 -18.29 1.65 -35.56
N THR A 226 -19.13 2.52 -35.01
CA THR A 226 -18.84 3.94 -34.77
C THR A 226 -17.92 4.20 -33.57
N GLU A 227 -17.53 3.16 -32.80
CA GLU A 227 -16.63 3.29 -31.65
C GLU A 227 -15.36 2.48 -31.83
N ALA A 228 -14.21 3.13 -31.61
CA ALA A 228 -12.91 2.46 -31.61
C ALA A 228 -12.85 1.46 -30.45
N VAL A 229 -12.73 0.17 -30.75
CA VAL A 229 -12.60 -0.89 -29.74
C VAL A 229 -11.33 -0.68 -28.94
N ALA A 230 -11.46 -0.48 -27.62
CA ALA A 230 -10.32 -0.25 -26.73
C ALA A 230 -9.33 -1.43 -26.79
N LYS A 231 -8.05 -1.10 -27.02
CA LYS A 231 -6.95 -2.09 -27.09
C LYS A 231 -6.83 -2.92 -25.81
N TYR A 232 -6.98 -2.27 -24.64
CA TYR A 232 -7.02 -2.92 -23.34
C TYR A 232 -8.31 -2.58 -22.60
N VAL A 233 -8.88 -3.56 -21.91
CA VAL A 233 -10.02 -3.42 -21.01
C VAL A 233 -9.69 -4.15 -19.72
N ASN A 234 -9.98 -3.53 -18.58
CA ASN A 234 -9.80 -4.12 -17.25
C ASN A 234 -11.15 -4.49 -16.63
N SER A 235 -11.13 -5.42 -15.67
CA SER A 235 -12.27 -5.66 -14.79
C SER A 235 -12.74 -4.34 -14.15
N PRO A 236 -14.04 -4.20 -13.88
CA PRO A 236 -14.54 -3.11 -13.05
C PRO A 236 -14.08 -3.27 -11.61
N GLU A 237 -14.27 -2.24 -10.79
CA GLU A 237 -14.09 -2.34 -9.35
C GLU A 237 -15.05 -3.38 -8.75
N THR A 238 -14.54 -4.19 -7.82
CA THR A 238 -15.33 -5.21 -7.10
C THR A 238 -14.94 -5.23 -5.62
N SER A 239 -15.61 -6.05 -4.81
CA SER A 239 -15.21 -6.26 -3.41
C SER A 239 -13.79 -6.83 -3.24
N LEU A 240 -13.25 -7.51 -4.28
CA LEU A 240 -11.89 -8.08 -4.28
C LEU A 240 -10.87 -7.23 -5.02
N TYR A 241 -11.30 -6.33 -5.90
CA TYR A 241 -10.43 -5.58 -6.80
C TYR A 241 -10.68 -4.08 -6.75
N GLN A 242 -9.70 -3.34 -6.28
CA GLN A 242 -9.66 -1.88 -6.31
C GLN A 242 -8.41 -1.44 -7.08
N LYS A 243 -8.60 -0.84 -8.26
CA LYS A 243 -7.51 -0.42 -9.15
C LYS A 243 -6.50 0.48 -8.46
N SER A 244 -6.99 1.36 -7.59
CA SER A 244 -6.18 2.31 -6.84
C SER A 244 -5.24 1.65 -5.82
N LYS A 245 -5.43 0.38 -5.49
CA LYS A 245 -4.64 -0.33 -4.45
C LYS A 245 -3.76 -1.43 -5.00
N ILE A 246 -4.10 -1.98 -6.17
CA ILE A 246 -3.41 -3.13 -6.73
C ILE A 246 -2.33 -2.68 -7.73
N LEU A 247 -1.17 -3.33 -7.64
CA LEU A 247 -0.08 -3.24 -8.60
C LEU A 247 0.04 -4.57 -9.32
N TYR A 248 0.03 -4.55 -10.66
CA TYR A 248 0.22 -5.76 -11.45
C TYR A 248 1.63 -6.31 -11.29
N GLY A 249 1.74 -7.61 -11.08
CA GLY A 249 3.02 -8.30 -10.91
C GLY A 249 3.59 -8.27 -9.49
N LEU A 250 2.97 -7.53 -8.55
CA LEU A 250 3.50 -7.38 -7.19
C LEU A 250 3.64 -8.72 -6.44
N ASN A 251 2.72 -9.65 -6.63
CA ASN A 251 2.78 -10.99 -6.04
C ASN A 251 4.06 -11.75 -6.44
N PHE A 252 4.56 -11.54 -7.65
CA PHE A 252 5.82 -12.13 -8.15
C PHE A 252 7.05 -11.31 -7.75
N ALA A 253 6.90 -9.98 -7.70
CA ALA A 253 8.01 -9.05 -7.54
C ALA A 253 8.38 -8.78 -6.07
N LYS A 254 7.46 -8.96 -5.11
CA LYS A 254 7.58 -8.52 -3.71
C LYS A 254 8.87 -8.96 -3.02
N SER A 255 9.27 -10.21 -3.18
CA SER A 255 10.50 -10.76 -2.56
C SER A 255 11.77 -10.13 -3.15
N GLU A 256 11.80 -9.91 -4.46
CA GLU A 256 12.94 -9.26 -5.12
C GLU A 256 13.00 -7.76 -4.83
N ILE A 257 11.84 -7.08 -4.74
CA ILE A 257 11.74 -5.68 -4.32
C ILE A 257 12.30 -5.53 -2.90
N LEU A 258 11.87 -6.39 -1.97
CA LEU A 258 12.31 -6.37 -0.59
C LEU A 258 13.83 -6.63 -0.48
N ARG A 259 14.35 -7.61 -1.23
CA ARG A 259 15.77 -7.96 -1.25
C ARG A 259 16.65 -6.84 -1.79
N ALA A 260 16.22 -6.21 -2.89
CA ALA A 260 16.95 -5.13 -3.53
C ALA A 260 16.72 -3.76 -2.84
N SER A 261 15.66 -3.61 -2.02
CA SER A 261 15.13 -2.32 -1.56
C SER A 261 14.82 -1.35 -2.71
N GLU A 262 14.46 -1.90 -3.86
CA GLU A 262 14.30 -1.19 -5.12
C GLU A 262 13.11 -1.77 -5.90
N CYS A 263 12.23 -0.89 -6.40
CA CYS A 263 11.08 -1.24 -7.22
C CYS A 263 11.19 -0.57 -8.59
N VAL A 264 11.00 -1.35 -9.65
CA VAL A 264 10.91 -0.85 -11.03
C VAL A 264 9.44 -0.71 -11.39
N LEU A 265 9.02 0.48 -11.78
CA LEU A 265 7.65 0.80 -12.15
C LEU A 265 7.55 1.04 -13.65
N VAL A 266 6.77 0.21 -14.34
CA VAL A 266 6.50 0.27 -15.78
C VAL A 266 5.01 0.54 -16.05
N GLU A 267 4.60 0.73 -17.30
CA GLU A 267 3.23 1.14 -17.62
C GLU A 267 2.23 -0.02 -17.67
N GLY A 268 2.58 -1.12 -18.32
CA GLY A 268 1.62 -2.13 -18.73
C GLY A 268 1.95 -3.57 -18.37
N TYR A 269 0.99 -4.44 -18.66
CA TYR A 269 1.08 -5.88 -18.41
C TYR A 269 2.28 -6.52 -19.13
N MET A 270 2.46 -6.22 -20.42
CA MET A 270 3.53 -6.80 -21.21
C MET A 270 4.91 -6.35 -20.74
N ASP A 271 5.02 -5.10 -20.27
CA ASP A 271 6.30 -4.59 -19.76
C ASP A 271 6.72 -5.32 -18.49
N VAL A 272 5.78 -5.59 -17.58
CA VAL A 272 6.05 -6.41 -16.38
C VAL A 272 6.48 -7.81 -16.77
N ILE A 273 5.70 -8.48 -17.63
CA ILE A 273 5.93 -9.90 -17.98
C ILE A 273 7.26 -10.05 -18.71
N MET A 274 7.54 -9.18 -19.68
CA MET A 274 8.80 -9.22 -20.43
C MET A 274 10.00 -8.83 -19.57
N SER A 275 9.87 -7.82 -18.71
CA SER A 275 10.92 -7.46 -17.73
C SER A 275 11.26 -8.63 -16.81
N TRP A 276 10.23 -9.29 -16.28
CA TRP A 276 10.39 -10.47 -15.43
C TRP A 276 11.11 -11.60 -16.17
N GLN A 277 10.69 -11.90 -17.41
CA GLN A 277 11.35 -12.87 -18.29
C GLN A 277 12.80 -12.48 -18.58
N GLY A 278 13.06 -11.19 -18.78
CA GLY A 278 14.39 -10.62 -19.03
C GLY A 278 15.29 -10.53 -17.78
N GLY A 279 14.85 -11.05 -16.61
CA GLY A 279 15.65 -11.11 -15.40
C GLY A 279 15.48 -9.90 -14.45
N VAL A 280 14.73 -8.86 -14.83
CA VAL A 280 14.35 -7.76 -13.94
C VAL A 280 13.06 -8.16 -13.23
N LYS A 281 13.19 -8.79 -12.05
CA LYS A 281 12.06 -9.40 -11.32
C LYS A 281 11.40 -8.50 -10.28
N ASN A 282 12.05 -7.40 -9.89
CA ASN A 282 11.52 -6.39 -8.97
C ASN A 282 10.63 -5.35 -9.67
N VAL A 283 9.83 -5.77 -10.66
CA VAL A 283 9.05 -4.92 -11.56
C VAL A 283 7.55 -5.04 -11.31
N VAL A 284 6.85 -3.89 -11.33
CA VAL A 284 5.40 -3.78 -11.18
C VAL A 284 4.82 -2.76 -12.16
N ALA A 285 3.49 -2.80 -12.39
CA ALA A 285 2.80 -1.76 -13.15
C ALA A 285 1.52 -1.29 -12.47
N ALA A 286 1.18 0.01 -12.68
CA ALA A 286 -0.11 0.58 -12.28
C ALA A 286 -1.26 0.20 -13.24
N SER A 287 -0.94 -0.36 -14.43
CA SER A 287 -1.85 -1.00 -15.41
C SER A 287 -3.05 -0.16 -15.82
N GLY A 288 -2.79 1.01 -16.43
CA GLY A 288 -3.81 1.88 -17.04
C GLY A 288 -4.48 2.85 -16.07
N THR A 289 -3.87 3.11 -14.92
CA THR A 289 -4.23 4.20 -14.00
C THR A 289 -3.00 5.04 -13.68
N ALA A 290 -3.21 6.33 -13.34
CA ALA A 290 -2.13 7.10 -12.73
C ALA A 290 -1.72 6.43 -11.40
N LEU A 291 -0.44 6.50 -11.07
CA LEU A 291 0.09 5.99 -9.81
C LEU A 291 -0.63 6.67 -8.63
N THR A 292 -1.09 5.85 -7.69
CA THR A 292 -1.89 6.31 -6.54
C THR A 292 -1.09 6.30 -5.25
N HIS A 293 -1.61 7.02 -4.27
CA HIS A 293 -1.09 7.02 -2.90
C HIS A 293 -1.06 5.62 -2.28
N ASP A 294 -2.13 4.83 -2.42
CA ASP A 294 -2.21 3.47 -1.85
C ASP A 294 -1.20 2.52 -2.49
N GLN A 295 -0.98 2.64 -3.81
CA GLN A 295 0.04 1.86 -4.53
C GLN A 295 1.45 2.24 -4.05
N LEU A 296 1.75 3.54 -3.93
CA LEU A 296 3.03 4.01 -3.37
C LEU A 296 3.25 3.57 -1.94
N LYS A 297 2.22 3.65 -1.09
CA LYS A 297 2.26 3.13 0.29
C LYS A 297 2.60 1.64 0.33
N THR A 298 2.09 0.86 -0.62
CA THR A 298 2.43 -0.56 -0.73
C THR A 298 3.88 -0.78 -1.14
N ILE A 299 4.40 -0.03 -2.13
CA ILE A 299 5.81 -0.11 -2.54
C ILE A 299 6.72 0.34 -1.40
N ARG A 300 6.38 1.42 -0.66
CA ARG A 300 7.21 2.00 0.40
C ARG A 300 7.51 1.02 1.54
N ARG A 301 6.62 0.07 1.79
CA ARG A 301 6.85 -1.01 2.76
C ARG A 301 7.98 -1.96 2.36
N LEU A 302 8.25 -2.07 1.06
CA LEU A 302 9.16 -3.04 0.48
C LEU A 302 10.46 -2.38 -0.02
N ALA A 303 10.41 -1.13 -0.47
CA ALA A 303 11.53 -0.44 -1.12
C ALA A 303 11.63 1.03 -0.71
N GLU A 304 12.86 1.52 -0.69
CA GLU A 304 13.19 2.94 -0.54
C GLU A 304 13.38 3.62 -1.90
N LYS A 305 13.84 2.86 -2.91
CA LYS A 305 14.12 3.34 -4.24
C LYS A 305 13.03 2.96 -5.22
N LEU A 306 12.57 3.92 -6.02
CA LEU A 306 11.60 3.72 -7.09
C LEU A 306 12.23 4.11 -8.44
N ILE A 307 12.42 3.13 -9.33
CA ILE A 307 12.89 3.37 -10.69
C ILE A 307 11.68 3.42 -11.61
N VAL A 308 11.42 4.58 -12.21
CA VAL A 308 10.34 4.75 -13.18
C VAL A 308 10.85 4.56 -14.60
N ALA A 309 10.09 3.82 -15.40
CA ALA A 309 10.36 3.59 -16.82
C ALA A 309 9.07 3.82 -17.60
N PHE A 310 8.65 5.10 -17.64
CA PHE A 310 7.53 5.59 -18.42
C PHE A 310 8.04 6.31 -19.67
N ASP A 311 7.22 6.35 -20.72
CA ASP A 311 7.46 7.23 -21.84
C ASP A 311 7.28 8.70 -21.38
N MET A 312 8.41 9.38 -21.18
CA MET A 312 8.44 10.76 -20.65
C MET A 312 8.25 11.81 -21.76
N ASP A 313 8.06 11.39 -23.03
CA ASP A 313 8.20 12.29 -24.19
C ASP A 313 6.90 12.78 -24.80
N SER A 314 5.69 12.38 -24.29
CA SER A 314 4.45 12.79 -24.94
C SER A 314 3.22 12.83 -24.00
N ALA A 315 2.03 12.65 -24.50
CA ALA A 315 0.71 12.85 -23.88
C ALA A 315 0.51 12.28 -22.43
N GLY A 316 1.45 11.49 -21.93
CA GLY A 316 1.52 10.96 -20.55
C GLY A 316 2.17 11.90 -19.52
N GLU A 317 2.79 13.02 -19.93
CA GLU A 317 3.56 13.90 -19.01
C GLU A 317 2.78 14.30 -17.74
N GLY A 318 1.50 14.60 -17.84
CA GLY A 318 0.71 15.05 -16.69
C GLY A 318 0.40 13.97 -15.66
N ALA A 319 0.18 12.72 -16.08
CA ALA A 319 -0.13 11.60 -15.18
C ALA A 319 1.16 11.04 -14.55
N SER A 320 2.21 10.89 -15.37
CA SER A 320 3.54 10.46 -14.93
C SER A 320 4.15 11.45 -13.96
N LYS A 321 4.06 12.76 -14.23
CA LYS A 321 4.54 13.82 -13.34
C LYS A 321 3.85 13.77 -11.98
N ARG A 322 2.52 13.69 -11.94
CA ARG A 322 1.78 13.58 -10.67
C ARG A 322 2.20 12.36 -9.86
N GLY A 323 2.41 11.21 -10.52
CA GLY A 323 2.91 10.00 -9.86
C GLY A 323 4.32 10.18 -9.26
N ILE A 324 5.21 10.87 -9.99
CA ILE A 324 6.56 11.20 -9.52
C ILE A 324 6.49 12.16 -8.33
N ASP A 325 5.69 13.22 -8.40
CA ASP A 325 5.52 14.18 -7.31
C ASP A 325 5.00 13.51 -6.04
N LEU A 326 4.03 12.59 -6.17
CA LEU A 326 3.53 11.77 -5.07
C LEU A 326 4.62 10.84 -4.49
N ALA A 327 5.47 10.24 -5.33
CA ALA A 327 6.56 9.38 -4.89
C ALA A 327 7.63 10.18 -4.12
N LEU A 328 8.00 11.37 -4.60
CA LEU A 328 8.93 12.28 -3.91
C LEU A 328 8.37 12.72 -2.57
N ALA A 329 7.10 13.13 -2.52
CA ALA A 329 6.41 13.47 -1.27
C ALA A 329 6.35 12.27 -0.30
N GLY A 330 6.28 11.03 -0.83
CA GLY A 330 6.36 9.79 -0.07
C GLY A 330 7.77 9.42 0.42
N GLY A 331 8.78 10.24 0.13
CA GLY A 331 10.17 10.05 0.58
C GLY A 331 10.92 8.95 -0.17
N PHE A 332 10.54 8.63 -1.42
CA PHE A 332 11.30 7.72 -2.27
C PHE A 332 12.55 8.39 -2.88
N ASP A 333 13.65 7.63 -2.98
CA ASP A 333 14.72 7.91 -3.96
C ASP A 333 14.17 7.59 -5.35
N VAL A 334 13.63 8.61 -6.04
CA VAL A 334 13.02 8.43 -7.37
C VAL A 334 14.08 8.53 -8.44
N ARG A 335 14.17 7.51 -9.27
CA ARG A 335 15.08 7.43 -10.40
C ARG A 335 14.34 7.17 -11.71
N VAL A 336 14.94 7.55 -12.81
CA VAL A 336 14.47 7.24 -14.16
C VAL A 336 15.39 6.20 -14.77
N ALA A 337 14.82 5.14 -15.37
CA ALA A 337 15.61 4.15 -16.10
C ALA A 337 16.45 4.81 -17.19
N GLY A 338 17.61 4.28 -17.46
CA GLY A 338 18.48 4.78 -18.52
C GLY A 338 17.78 4.72 -19.88
N ALA A 339 18.22 5.59 -20.82
CA ALA A 339 17.68 5.61 -22.16
C ALA A 339 17.85 4.25 -22.85
N LEU A 340 16.82 3.79 -23.54
CA LEU A 340 16.90 2.66 -24.44
C LEU A 340 17.53 3.08 -25.78
N ASP A 341 18.10 2.13 -26.50
CA ASP A 341 18.66 2.36 -27.85
C ASP A 341 17.58 2.93 -28.80
N ALA A 342 18.01 3.71 -29.78
CA ALA A 342 17.13 4.27 -30.80
C ALA A 342 16.28 3.18 -31.47
N GLY A 343 14.95 3.39 -31.50
CA GLY A 343 13.98 2.47 -32.08
C GLY A 343 13.34 1.47 -31.09
N LEU A 344 13.76 1.45 -29.82
CA LEU A 344 13.08 0.70 -28.75
C LEU A 344 12.15 1.66 -28.00
N LYS A 345 10.87 1.28 -27.90
CA LYS A 345 9.83 2.16 -27.34
C LYS A 345 9.57 1.89 -25.86
N ASP A 346 9.68 0.64 -25.46
CA ASP A 346 9.28 0.20 -24.12
C ASP A 346 10.19 -0.94 -23.61
N PRO A 347 10.09 -1.32 -22.33
CA PRO A 347 10.83 -2.45 -21.76
C PRO A 347 10.61 -3.76 -22.51
N ALA A 348 9.39 -4.00 -23.00
CA ALA A 348 9.08 -5.23 -23.71
C ALA A 348 9.83 -5.33 -25.04
N ASP A 349 9.93 -4.24 -25.81
CA ASP A 349 10.73 -4.19 -27.04
C ASP A 349 12.23 -4.41 -26.75
N ALA A 350 12.73 -3.82 -25.66
CA ALA A 350 14.14 -3.98 -25.26
C ALA A 350 14.47 -5.44 -24.92
N VAL A 351 13.64 -6.07 -24.11
CA VAL A 351 13.81 -7.50 -23.72
C VAL A 351 13.65 -8.41 -24.93
N TYR A 352 12.68 -8.14 -25.81
CA TYR A 352 12.50 -8.91 -27.05
C TYR A 352 13.74 -8.92 -27.91
N LYS A 353 14.41 -7.78 -28.04
CA LYS A 353 15.65 -7.65 -28.81
C LYS A 353 16.84 -8.29 -28.09
N ASN A 354 17.06 -7.94 -26.84
CA ASN A 354 18.11 -8.50 -25.97
C ASN A 354 17.84 -8.11 -24.52
N PRO A 355 17.60 -9.06 -23.60
CA PRO A 355 17.36 -8.80 -22.19
C PRO A 355 18.41 -7.93 -21.50
N ALA A 356 19.69 -8.03 -21.93
CA ALA A 356 20.78 -7.25 -21.35
C ALA A 356 20.60 -5.73 -21.57
N LEU A 357 19.88 -5.30 -22.60
CA LEU A 357 19.60 -3.88 -22.85
C LEU A 357 18.72 -3.29 -21.74
N TRP A 358 17.68 -4.03 -21.36
CA TRP A 358 16.79 -3.62 -20.30
C TRP A 358 17.47 -3.67 -18.93
N GLN A 359 18.19 -4.73 -18.62
CA GLN A 359 18.98 -4.84 -17.39
C GLN A 359 19.97 -3.67 -17.25
N LYS A 360 20.66 -3.30 -18.34
CA LYS A 360 21.56 -2.15 -18.38
C LYS A 360 20.82 -0.82 -18.16
N ALA A 361 19.65 -0.64 -18.78
CA ALA A 361 18.84 0.57 -18.58
C ALA A 361 18.41 0.73 -17.12
N VAL A 362 17.99 -0.34 -16.46
CA VAL A 362 17.62 -0.31 -15.04
C VAL A 362 18.84 -0.01 -14.16
N SER A 363 19.97 -0.69 -14.38
CA SER A 363 21.20 -0.47 -13.60
C SER A 363 21.82 0.90 -13.82
N ALA A 364 21.63 1.50 -14.99
CA ALA A 364 22.07 2.86 -15.33
C ALA A 364 21.02 3.95 -15.00
N SER A 365 20.05 3.62 -14.13
CA SER A 365 19.03 4.59 -13.70
C SER A 365 19.67 5.82 -13.04
N ARG A 366 19.11 6.99 -13.33
CA ARG A 366 19.60 8.27 -12.83
C ARG A 366 18.58 8.89 -11.88
N HIS A 367 19.06 9.62 -10.88
CA HIS A 367 18.19 10.38 -10.00
C HIS A 367 17.29 11.32 -10.81
N ILE A 368 16.04 11.50 -10.39
CA ILE A 368 15.04 12.29 -11.12
C ILE A 368 15.49 13.74 -11.35
N ALA A 369 16.16 14.37 -10.39
CA ALA A 369 16.70 15.73 -10.55
C ALA A 369 17.74 15.77 -11.68
N GLN A 370 18.65 14.78 -11.75
CA GLN A 370 19.63 14.69 -12.83
C GLN A 370 18.95 14.50 -14.20
N PHE A 371 17.90 13.69 -14.25
CA PHE A 371 17.14 13.49 -15.49
C PHE A 371 16.55 14.81 -16.02
N TYR A 372 15.92 15.62 -15.16
CA TYR A 372 15.36 16.91 -15.57
C TYR A 372 16.46 17.94 -15.92
N ILE A 373 17.59 17.95 -15.22
CA ILE A 373 18.76 18.76 -15.55
C ILE A 373 19.27 18.40 -16.95
N ASP A 374 19.52 17.11 -17.21
CA ASP A 374 20.00 16.64 -18.51
C ASP A 374 19.02 16.99 -19.63
N SER A 375 17.72 16.85 -19.37
CA SER A 375 16.64 17.19 -20.33
C SER A 375 16.63 18.68 -20.67
N ALA A 376 16.79 19.55 -19.67
CA ALA A 376 16.85 21.00 -19.88
C ALA A 376 18.11 21.40 -20.67
N LEU A 377 19.25 20.79 -20.37
CA LEU A 377 20.53 21.05 -21.04
C LEU A 377 20.59 20.53 -22.49
N LYS A 378 19.80 19.51 -22.84
CA LYS A 378 19.63 19.07 -24.25
C LYS A 378 18.92 20.12 -25.10
N LYS A 379 18.01 20.89 -24.50
CA LYS A 379 17.18 21.88 -25.21
C LYS A 379 17.86 23.27 -25.27
N HIS A 380 18.62 23.63 -24.25
CA HIS A 380 19.15 24.97 -24.07
C HIS A 380 20.64 24.94 -23.66
N LYS A 381 21.41 25.93 -24.13
CA LYS A 381 22.80 26.09 -23.71
C LYS A 381 22.87 26.48 -22.22
N PRO A 382 23.80 25.90 -21.44
CA PRO A 382 24.06 26.34 -20.06
C PRO A 382 24.19 27.86 -19.99
N ASN A 383 23.74 28.49 -18.91
CA ASN A 383 23.79 29.94 -18.69
C ASN A 383 22.91 30.83 -19.57
N SER A 384 22.21 30.29 -20.57
CA SER A 384 21.26 31.10 -21.36
C SER A 384 20.02 31.48 -20.54
N PRO A 385 19.36 32.60 -20.86
CA PRO A 385 18.10 32.98 -20.20
C PRO A 385 17.01 31.92 -20.35
N GLU A 386 17.00 31.22 -21.49
CA GLU A 386 16.07 30.15 -21.80
C GLU A 386 16.31 28.93 -20.87
N ALA A 387 17.59 28.54 -20.66
CA ALA A 387 17.95 27.50 -19.72
C ALA A 387 17.49 27.84 -18.29
N LYS A 388 17.72 29.07 -17.84
CA LYS A 388 17.29 29.52 -16.50
C LYS A 388 15.78 29.44 -16.32
N ARG A 389 14.99 29.81 -17.34
CA ARG A 389 13.52 29.67 -17.32
C ARG A 389 13.08 28.20 -17.30
N GLU A 390 13.71 27.35 -18.13
CA GLU A 390 13.39 25.92 -18.17
C GLU A 390 13.74 25.25 -16.82
N PHE A 391 14.89 25.56 -16.22
CA PHE A 391 15.25 25.07 -14.90
C PHE A 391 14.25 25.52 -13.82
N GLN A 392 13.79 26.77 -13.86
CA GLN A 392 12.77 27.26 -12.94
C GLN A 392 11.46 26.50 -13.09
N ARG A 393 11.08 26.11 -14.31
CA ARG A 393 9.81 25.43 -14.61
C ARG A 393 9.82 23.95 -14.33
N THR A 394 10.96 23.26 -14.57
CA THR A 394 11.01 21.78 -14.56
C THR A 394 11.91 21.20 -13.49
N VAL A 395 13.08 21.81 -13.23
CA VAL A 395 14.09 21.29 -12.30
C VAL A 395 13.82 21.73 -10.87
N LEU A 396 13.56 23.01 -10.63
CA LEU A 396 13.38 23.54 -9.28
C LEU A 396 12.18 22.97 -8.53
N PRO A 397 11.01 22.70 -9.15
CA PRO A 397 9.91 22.03 -8.45
C PRO A 397 10.30 20.65 -7.91
N VAL A 398 11.06 19.87 -8.67
CA VAL A 398 11.57 18.56 -8.23
C VAL A 398 12.54 18.71 -7.06
N ILE A 399 13.51 19.64 -7.18
CA ILE A 399 14.49 19.90 -6.10
C ILE A 399 13.79 20.38 -4.82
N SER A 400 12.73 21.19 -4.95
CA SER A 400 11.96 21.70 -3.80
C SER A 400 11.23 20.60 -3.02
N SER A 401 10.92 19.47 -3.67
CA SER A 401 10.24 18.32 -3.05
C SER A 401 11.22 17.37 -2.34
N LEU A 402 12.53 17.56 -2.49
CA LEU A 402 13.55 16.71 -1.86
C LEU A 402 13.78 17.08 -0.39
N ALA A 403 14.29 16.12 0.38
CA ALA A 403 14.74 16.35 1.76
C ALA A 403 15.89 17.37 1.81
N ASP A 404 16.03 18.09 2.92
CA ASP A 404 16.92 19.26 3.02
C ASP A 404 18.38 19.00 2.63
N LEU A 405 18.97 17.89 3.06
CA LEU A 405 20.36 17.56 2.71
C LEU A 405 20.53 17.20 1.23
N GLU A 406 19.57 16.49 0.67
CA GLU A 406 19.56 16.12 -0.74
C GLU A 406 19.29 17.35 -1.61
N ARG A 407 18.35 18.20 -1.19
CA ARG A 407 18.07 19.49 -1.82
C ARG A 407 19.32 20.37 -1.87
N ALA A 408 20.11 20.44 -0.77
CA ALA A 408 21.36 21.20 -0.72
C ALA A 408 22.37 20.73 -1.78
N HIS A 409 22.48 19.41 -2.00
CA HIS A 409 23.34 18.85 -3.05
C HIS A 409 22.92 19.36 -4.43
N TRP A 410 21.62 19.25 -4.77
CA TRP A 410 21.14 19.64 -6.09
C TRP A 410 21.09 21.15 -6.31
N VAL A 411 20.84 21.95 -5.29
CA VAL A 411 20.95 23.42 -5.35
C VAL A 411 22.38 23.86 -5.75
N ARG A 412 23.40 23.26 -5.13
CA ARG A 412 24.78 23.49 -5.48
C ARG A 412 25.10 23.12 -6.93
N GLU A 413 24.61 21.96 -7.38
CA GLU A 413 24.83 21.49 -8.74
C GLU A 413 24.15 22.43 -9.77
N VAL A 414 22.93 22.88 -9.54
CA VAL A 414 22.21 23.86 -10.39
C VAL A 414 22.93 25.22 -10.39
N SER A 415 23.40 25.70 -9.23
CA SER A 415 24.19 26.92 -9.10
C SER A 415 25.43 26.86 -10.00
N ARG A 416 26.18 25.77 -9.94
CA ARG A 416 27.37 25.53 -10.77
C ARG A 416 27.05 25.52 -12.28
N ILE A 417 26.00 24.81 -12.68
CA ILE A 417 25.58 24.65 -14.10
C ILE A 417 25.14 26.00 -14.69
N LEU A 418 24.31 26.74 -13.96
CA LEU A 418 23.74 28.01 -14.43
C LEU A 418 24.65 29.23 -14.14
N ASN A 419 25.77 29.02 -13.47
CA ASN A 419 26.68 30.07 -13.01
C ASN A 419 25.97 31.24 -12.30
N ILE A 420 25.16 30.87 -11.28
CA ILE A 420 24.42 31.82 -10.42
C ILE A 420 24.71 31.51 -8.96
N LYS A 421 24.50 32.46 -8.05
CA LYS A 421 24.73 32.26 -6.61
C LYS A 421 23.75 31.20 -6.03
N GLU A 422 24.24 30.39 -5.10
CA GLU A 422 23.41 29.35 -4.43
C GLU A 422 22.17 29.96 -3.73
N GLU A 423 22.33 31.17 -3.12
CA GLU A 423 21.22 31.84 -2.45
C GLU A 423 20.06 32.18 -3.40
N ALA A 424 20.37 32.49 -4.67
CA ALA A 424 19.32 32.72 -5.68
C ALA A 424 18.58 31.44 -6.03
N VAL A 425 19.28 30.29 -6.10
CA VAL A 425 18.65 28.97 -6.35
C VAL A 425 17.82 28.56 -5.15
N TRP A 426 18.31 28.74 -3.92
CA TRP A 426 17.58 28.49 -2.68
C TRP A 426 16.29 29.30 -2.63
N SER A 427 16.35 30.61 -2.79
CA SER A 427 15.17 31.50 -2.79
C SER A 427 14.15 31.09 -3.87
N ALA A 428 14.61 30.70 -5.06
CA ALA A 428 13.74 30.23 -6.13
C ALA A 428 13.12 28.86 -5.81
N SER A 429 13.85 27.95 -5.15
CA SER A 429 13.34 26.64 -4.75
C SER A 429 12.28 26.76 -3.64
N GLU A 430 12.46 27.66 -2.69
CA GLU A 430 11.47 27.89 -1.61
C GLU A 430 10.14 28.42 -2.14
N LYS A 431 10.18 29.31 -3.15
CA LYS A 431 8.96 29.81 -3.82
C LYS A 431 8.20 28.74 -4.60
N ASN A 432 8.87 27.65 -4.97
CA ASN A 432 8.30 26.52 -5.70
C ASN A 432 7.95 25.33 -4.79
N LYS A 433 8.05 25.47 -3.47
CA LYS A 433 7.53 24.43 -2.57
C LYS A 433 6.06 24.19 -2.87
N PRO A 434 5.62 22.93 -3.01
CA PRO A 434 4.20 22.62 -3.07
C PRO A 434 3.50 23.29 -1.88
N ALA A 435 2.32 23.90 -2.10
CA ALA A 435 1.55 24.50 -1.02
C ALA A 435 1.41 23.46 0.12
N GLU A 436 1.54 23.91 1.38
CA GLU A 436 1.54 23.06 2.61
C GLU A 436 0.40 22.03 2.69
N GLY A 437 -0.63 22.13 1.83
CA GLY A 437 -1.69 21.13 1.69
C GLY A 437 -1.30 19.83 0.99
N THR A 438 -0.15 19.75 0.30
CA THR A 438 0.33 18.52 -0.37
C THR A 438 1.32 17.72 0.48
N GLU A 439 1.98 18.33 1.46
CA GLU A 439 2.84 17.61 2.42
C GLU A 439 2.03 16.67 3.34
N ASN A 440 0.74 16.93 3.53
CA ASN A 440 -0.15 16.16 4.43
C ASN A 440 -0.98 15.06 3.76
N VAL A 441 -0.81 14.78 2.47
CA VAL A 441 -1.57 13.69 1.82
C VAL A 441 -1.15 12.31 2.36
N PHE A 442 0.09 12.19 2.86
CA PHE A 442 0.55 11.01 3.59
C PHE A 442 0.21 11.07 5.10
N GLU A 443 -0.10 12.24 5.65
CA GLU A 443 -0.40 12.44 7.09
C GLU A 443 -1.91 12.39 7.39
N ASN A 444 -2.81 12.63 6.42
CA ASN A 444 -4.26 12.81 6.65
C ASN A 444 -5.08 11.54 6.89
N SER A 445 -4.45 10.39 7.21
CA SER A 445 -5.15 9.25 7.83
C SER A 445 -4.57 8.85 9.19
N ALA A 446 -3.59 9.58 9.70
CA ALA A 446 -3.13 9.44 11.07
C ALA A 446 -3.87 10.47 11.92
N SER A 447 -4.81 10.05 12.75
CA SER A 447 -5.16 10.77 13.98
C SER A 447 -3.84 11.23 14.63
N LYS A 448 -3.78 12.45 15.14
CA LYS A 448 -2.65 12.93 15.97
C LYS A 448 -2.20 11.78 16.88
N PRO A 449 -0.86 11.56 17.04
CA PRO A 449 -0.42 10.51 17.94
C PRO A 449 -1.12 10.74 19.29
N LYS A 450 -1.89 9.74 19.71
CA LYS A 450 -2.63 9.82 20.97
C LYS A 450 -1.65 10.04 22.10
N THR A 451 -1.98 10.97 22.97
CA THR A 451 -1.21 11.21 24.19
C THR A 451 -1.27 9.96 25.08
N ARG A 452 -0.32 9.80 25.99
CA ARG A 452 -0.35 8.72 26.98
C ARG A 452 -1.65 8.69 27.77
N LYS A 453 -2.23 9.87 28.03
CA LYS A 453 -3.54 10.05 28.69
C LYS A 453 -4.66 9.44 27.84
N GLU A 454 -4.78 9.81 26.56
CA GLU A 454 -5.81 9.28 25.65
C GLU A 454 -5.71 7.76 25.48
N LEU A 455 -4.49 7.20 25.46
CA LEU A 455 -4.29 5.75 25.42
C LEU A 455 -4.75 5.05 26.70
N LEU A 456 -4.53 5.67 27.87
CA LEU A 456 -4.98 5.14 29.14
C LEU A 456 -6.51 5.26 29.29
N GLU A 457 -7.12 6.34 28.83
CA GLU A 457 -8.58 6.53 28.76
C GLU A 457 -9.23 5.43 27.91
N GLU A 458 -8.72 5.19 26.72
CA GLU A 458 -9.21 4.10 25.85
C GLU A 458 -9.05 2.72 26.51
N LYS A 459 -7.94 2.49 27.20
CA LYS A 459 -7.69 1.22 27.89
C LYS A 459 -8.69 0.99 29.02
N VAL A 460 -8.96 2.01 29.83
CA VAL A 460 -9.97 1.95 30.89
C VAL A 460 -11.35 1.67 30.29
N LEU A 461 -11.75 2.41 29.24
CA LEU A 461 -13.01 2.21 28.53
C LEU A 461 -13.13 0.80 27.93
N GLY A 462 -12.04 0.27 27.35
CA GLY A 462 -12.00 -1.07 26.79
C GLY A 462 -12.21 -2.16 27.85
N ILE A 463 -11.53 -2.04 29.00
CA ILE A 463 -11.70 -2.98 30.13
C ILE A 463 -13.15 -2.96 30.64
N VAL A 464 -13.73 -1.79 30.83
CA VAL A 464 -15.09 -1.64 31.36
C VAL A 464 -16.15 -2.11 30.35
N ALA A 465 -15.91 -1.91 29.04
CA ALA A 465 -16.82 -2.39 27.99
C ALA A 465 -16.84 -3.91 27.91
N GLU A 466 -15.71 -4.58 28.14
CA GLU A 466 -15.60 -6.04 28.12
C GLU A 466 -16.05 -6.68 29.43
N TYR A 467 -15.81 -5.99 30.55
CA TYR A 467 -16.18 -6.43 31.90
C TYR A 467 -17.13 -5.43 32.55
N PRO A 468 -18.44 -5.37 32.17
CA PRO A 468 -19.39 -4.42 32.71
C PRO A 468 -19.57 -4.48 34.22
N ALA A 469 -19.27 -5.62 34.82
CA ALA A 469 -19.28 -5.82 36.29
C ALA A 469 -18.25 -4.95 37.03
N LEU A 470 -17.23 -4.42 36.31
CA LEU A 470 -16.21 -3.53 36.88
C LEU A 470 -16.60 -2.03 36.85
N VAL A 471 -17.71 -1.65 36.19
CA VAL A 471 -18.18 -0.26 36.15
C VAL A 471 -18.30 0.37 37.55
N PRO A 472 -18.84 -0.31 38.58
CA PRO A 472 -18.93 0.25 39.95
C PRO A 472 -17.56 0.49 40.62
N LYS A 473 -16.48 -0.07 40.07
CA LYS A 473 -15.09 0.07 40.56
C LYS A 473 -14.32 1.20 39.90
N LEU A 474 -14.95 1.94 38.97
CA LEU A 474 -14.37 3.16 38.40
C LEU A 474 -14.31 4.27 39.46
N ASP A 475 -13.17 4.97 39.49
CA ASP A 475 -13.05 6.20 40.27
C ASP A 475 -14.11 7.22 39.78
N PRO A 476 -15.01 7.76 40.64
CA PRO A 476 -16.04 8.69 40.21
C PRO A 476 -15.53 9.94 39.50
N ALA A 477 -14.34 10.43 39.88
CA ALA A 477 -13.68 11.56 39.23
C ALA A 477 -13.24 11.25 37.80
N LEU A 478 -12.74 10.02 37.55
CA LEU A 478 -12.36 9.57 36.23
C LEU A 478 -13.57 9.20 35.36
N SER A 479 -14.62 8.65 35.94
CA SER A 479 -15.88 8.36 35.25
C SER A 479 -16.51 9.62 34.64
N ALA A 480 -16.53 10.74 35.38
CA ALA A 480 -17.05 12.02 34.90
C ALA A 480 -16.20 12.61 33.76
N LEU A 481 -14.88 12.47 33.82
CA LEU A 481 -13.93 12.94 32.79
C LEU A 481 -14.02 12.13 31.50
N ILE A 482 -14.18 10.80 31.60
CA ILE A 482 -14.33 9.89 30.46
C ILE A 482 -15.67 10.14 29.76
N SER A 483 -16.73 10.44 30.47
CA SER A 483 -18.09 10.73 29.93
C SER A 483 -18.17 12.06 29.18
N SER A 484 -17.34 13.04 29.52
CA SER A 484 -17.37 14.39 28.92
C SER A 484 -16.58 14.52 27.58
N GLY A 485 -15.80 13.52 27.20
CA GLY A 485 -14.91 13.54 26.02
C GLY A 485 -15.37 12.71 24.83
N SER A 486 -16.44 11.95 24.91
CA SER A 486 -16.84 11.01 23.85
C SER A 486 -18.11 11.44 23.11
N ASP A 487 -17.95 12.03 21.94
CA ASP A 487 -18.93 11.90 20.86
C ASP A 487 -19.05 10.40 20.54
N GLY A 488 -20.26 9.84 20.69
CA GLY A 488 -20.63 8.41 20.75
C GLY A 488 -20.10 7.42 19.68
N THR A 489 -19.02 7.74 18.97
CA THR A 489 -18.45 6.96 17.86
C THR A 489 -17.23 6.09 18.20
N VAL A 490 -16.71 6.14 19.42
CA VAL A 490 -15.45 5.46 19.81
C VAL A 490 -15.61 3.93 20.05
N VAL A 491 -16.82 3.42 20.09
CA VAL A 491 -17.11 2.08 20.66
C VAL A 491 -16.80 0.89 19.75
N ALA A 492 -16.63 1.06 18.43
CA ALA A 492 -16.54 -0.09 17.53
C ALA A 492 -15.10 -0.53 17.12
N GLY A 493 -14.15 0.40 17.07
CA GLY A 493 -12.78 0.11 16.55
C GLY A 493 -11.74 -0.24 17.63
N GLY A 494 -11.94 0.20 18.86
CA GLY A 494 -10.99 0.03 19.97
C GLY A 494 -11.10 -1.32 20.70
N ARG A 495 -12.23 -2.00 20.60
CA ARG A 495 -12.50 -3.24 21.35
C ARG A 495 -11.53 -4.37 21.04
N THR A 496 -11.18 -4.58 19.77
CA THR A 496 -10.33 -5.70 19.33
C THR A 496 -8.85 -5.50 19.68
N ALA A 497 -8.34 -4.27 19.63
CA ALA A 497 -6.93 -4.00 19.90
C ALA A 497 -6.61 -4.09 21.40
N ILE A 498 -7.52 -3.59 22.26
CA ILE A 498 -7.37 -3.61 23.72
C ILE A 498 -7.58 -5.02 24.27
N PHE A 499 -8.53 -5.78 23.70
CA PHE A 499 -8.75 -7.18 24.05
C PHE A 499 -7.53 -8.03 23.70
N ALA A 500 -6.91 -7.81 22.53
CA ALA A 500 -5.67 -8.47 22.16
C ALA A 500 -4.53 -8.13 23.12
N GLU A 501 -4.41 -6.88 23.56
CA GLU A 501 -3.37 -6.45 24.51
C GLU A 501 -3.58 -7.07 25.90
N LEU A 502 -4.81 -7.11 26.40
CA LEU A 502 -5.17 -7.72 27.68
C LEU A 502 -5.01 -9.24 27.66
N PHE A 503 -5.44 -9.89 26.58
CA PHE A 503 -5.37 -11.34 26.44
C PHE A 503 -3.94 -11.82 26.16
N LEU A 504 -3.16 -11.08 25.38
CA LEU A 504 -1.78 -11.40 25.01
C LEU A 504 -0.76 -11.03 26.11
N SER A 505 -1.09 -10.08 26.97
CA SER A 505 -0.25 -9.75 28.14
C SER A 505 -0.35 -10.81 29.26
N GLY A 506 -1.20 -11.83 29.10
CA GLY A 506 -1.43 -12.84 30.13
C GLY A 506 -2.07 -12.27 31.40
N ILE A 507 -2.83 -11.17 31.26
CA ILE A 507 -3.53 -10.54 32.37
C ILE A 507 -4.65 -11.47 32.82
N ILE A 508 -4.41 -12.14 33.92
CA ILE A 508 -5.34 -13.08 34.56
C ILE A 508 -6.40 -12.29 35.37
N ASP A 509 -6.15 -11.01 35.66
CA ASP A 509 -6.98 -10.19 36.54
C ASP A 509 -7.29 -8.82 35.91
N ALA A 510 -8.46 -8.72 35.26
CA ALA A 510 -8.97 -7.49 34.64
C ALA A 510 -9.21 -6.38 35.67
N GLU A 511 -9.53 -6.74 36.92
CA GLU A 511 -9.72 -5.79 38.02
C GLU A 511 -8.41 -5.15 38.44
N ALA A 512 -7.35 -5.93 38.60
CA ALA A 512 -6.04 -5.42 38.96
C ALA A 512 -5.48 -4.49 37.86
N GLU A 513 -5.72 -4.82 36.58
CA GLU A 513 -5.29 -3.96 35.47
C GLU A 513 -6.12 -2.68 35.38
N LEU A 514 -7.42 -2.74 35.64
CA LEU A 514 -8.26 -1.55 35.73
C LEU A 514 -7.75 -0.58 36.81
N ILE A 515 -7.47 -1.08 38.01
CA ILE A 515 -6.92 -0.29 39.12
C ILE A 515 -5.60 0.36 38.73
N LYS A 516 -4.72 -0.37 38.10
CA LYS A 516 -3.42 0.12 37.60
C LYS A 516 -3.60 1.22 36.56
N CYS A 517 -4.47 1.01 35.57
CA CYS A 517 -4.74 2.00 34.51
C CYS A 517 -5.35 3.27 35.09
N GLN A 518 -6.30 3.17 36.04
CA GLN A 518 -6.89 4.32 36.71
C GLN A 518 -5.86 5.13 37.51
N ARG A 519 -4.94 4.45 38.20
CA ARG A 519 -3.84 5.08 38.92
C ARG A 519 -2.91 5.87 38.01
N GLU A 520 -2.49 5.27 36.88
CA GLU A 520 -1.64 5.94 35.90
C GLU A 520 -2.37 7.09 35.18
N LEU A 521 -3.63 6.92 34.87
CA LEU A 521 -4.47 7.97 34.28
C LEU A 521 -4.63 9.17 35.25
N LYS A 522 -4.85 8.90 36.52
CA LYS A 522 -4.91 9.94 37.54
C LYS A 522 -3.59 10.73 37.63
N LYS A 523 -2.44 10.05 37.51
CA LYS A 523 -1.14 10.73 37.45
C LYS A 523 -1.02 11.68 36.26
N GLU A 524 -1.47 11.28 35.08
CA GLU A 524 -1.43 12.13 33.88
C GLU A 524 -2.33 13.38 34.04
N TYR A 525 -3.54 13.22 34.60
CA TYR A 525 -4.43 14.37 34.94
C TYR A 525 -3.80 15.35 35.92
N LEU A 526 -3.17 14.85 36.99
CA LEU A 526 -2.51 15.71 37.97
C LEU A 526 -1.29 16.45 37.35
N LYS A 527 -0.52 15.80 36.46
CA LYS A 527 0.57 16.46 35.75
C LYS A 527 0.06 17.59 34.83
N GLU A 528 -1.00 17.37 34.07
CA GLU A 528 -1.60 18.42 33.26
C GLU A 528 -2.08 19.59 34.09
N LYS A 529 -2.72 19.31 35.23
CA LYS A 529 -3.19 20.34 36.13
C LYS A 529 -2.06 21.14 36.77
N LEU A 530 -0.96 20.49 37.13
CA LEU A 530 0.27 21.15 37.60
C LEU A 530 0.90 22.04 36.50
N ALA A 531 0.94 21.57 35.26
CA ALA A 531 1.47 22.36 34.14
C ALA A 531 0.61 23.59 33.86
N TYR A 532 -0.71 23.45 33.93
CA TYR A 532 -1.66 24.57 33.81
C TYR A 532 -1.51 25.60 34.93
N LEU A 533 -1.44 25.17 36.20
CA LEU A 533 -1.21 26.06 37.35
C LEU A 533 0.12 26.77 37.28
N ASN A 534 1.19 26.07 36.82
CA ASN A 534 2.51 26.68 36.64
C ASN A 534 2.48 27.79 35.60
N ALA A 535 1.75 27.60 34.48
CA ALA A 535 1.57 28.62 33.45
C ALA A 535 0.79 29.84 34.01
N GLN A 536 -0.26 29.60 34.82
CA GLN A 536 -1.03 30.69 35.48
C GLN A 536 -0.19 31.47 36.50
N ILE A 537 0.60 30.79 37.33
CA ILE A 537 1.52 31.42 38.27
C ILE A 537 2.51 32.31 37.54
N SER A 538 3.16 31.78 36.49
CA SER A 538 4.11 32.53 35.67
C SER A 538 3.49 33.76 34.97
N SER A 539 2.22 33.66 34.57
CA SER A 539 1.49 34.78 33.99
C SER A 539 1.15 35.85 35.07
N ALA A 540 0.63 35.43 36.23
CA ALA A 540 0.30 36.30 37.32
C ALA A 540 1.51 37.05 37.91
N GLU A 541 2.65 36.38 37.99
CA GLU A 541 3.95 37.00 38.36
C GLU A 541 4.41 38.09 37.39
N LYS A 542 4.14 37.91 36.07
CA LYS A 542 4.52 38.86 35.02
C LYS A 542 3.58 40.05 34.92
N THR A 543 2.30 39.86 35.14
CA THR A 543 1.26 40.89 34.97
C THR A 543 0.96 41.65 36.28
N GLY A 544 1.34 41.08 37.41
CA GLY A 544 1.01 41.65 38.76
C GLY A 544 -0.47 41.51 39.09
N GLU A 545 -1.26 40.81 38.27
CA GLU A 545 -2.70 40.58 38.45
C GLU A 545 -2.95 39.13 38.86
N GLY A 546 -3.68 38.91 39.96
CA GLY A 546 -4.10 37.58 40.44
C GLY A 546 -3.54 37.22 41.82
N ASN A 547 -4.23 36.30 42.50
CA ASN A 547 -3.79 35.84 43.82
C ASN A 547 -2.78 34.67 43.68
N VAL A 548 -1.51 35.02 43.52
CA VAL A 548 -0.42 34.05 43.38
C VAL A 548 -0.33 33.10 44.58
N GLY A 549 -0.73 33.55 45.77
CA GLY A 549 -0.72 32.73 46.99
C GLY A 549 -1.69 31.54 46.93
N ASP A 550 -2.90 31.76 46.43
CA ASP A 550 -3.91 30.69 46.30
C ASP A 550 -3.48 29.66 45.21
N LEU A 551 -2.91 30.15 44.09
CA LEU A 551 -2.40 29.27 43.04
C LEU A 551 -1.22 28.40 43.50
N LEU A 552 -0.31 28.96 44.29
CA LEU A 552 0.78 28.22 44.91
C LEU A 552 0.28 27.17 45.93
N GLY A 553 -0.73 27.53 46.72
CA GLY A 553 -1.38 26.60 47.64
C GLY A 553 -2.01 25.39 46.93
N GLU A 554 -2.72 25.65 45.81
CA GLU A 554 -3.31 24.59 44.99
C GLU A 554 -2.23 23.73 44.31
N PHE A 555 -1.16 24.35 43.78
CA PHE A 555 -0.02 23.66 43.20
C PHE A 555 0.66 22.70 44.21
N GLN A 556 0.91 23.18 45.44
CA GLN A 556 1.53 22.35 46.47
C GLN A 556 0.64 21.16 46.85
N LYS A 557 -0.68 21.36 46.95
CA LYS A 557 -1.65 20.31 47.26
C LYS A 557 -1.64 19.21 46.18
N ILE A 558 -1.70 19.59 44.90
CA ILE A 558 -1.71 18.66 43.79
C ILE A 558 -0.34 17.95 43.63
N SER A 559 0.75 18.67 43.85
CA SER A 559 2.09 18.08 43.85
C SER A 559 2.24 17.00 44.92
N LYS A 560 1.71 17.24 46.12
CA LYS A 560 1.71 16.26 47.21
C LYS A 560 0.86 15.03 46.85
N GLU A 561 -0.32 15.23 46.25
CA GLU A 561 -1.19 14.14 45.79
C GLU A 561 -0.49 13.28 44.71
N LEU A 562 0.20 13.90 43.77
CA LEU A 562 0.95 13.19 42.74
C LEU A 562 2.09 12.32 43.32
N HIS A 563 2.73 12.77 44.40
CA HIS A 563 3.81 12.00 45.06
C HIS A 563 3.29 10.83 45.92
N THR A 564 2.02 10.85 46.29
CA THR A 564 1.39 9.76 47.08
C THR A 564 0.75 8.68 46.20
N LEU A 565 0.61 8.91 44.91
CA LEU A 565 0.13 7.96 43.90
C LEU A 565 1.29 7.15 43.27
#